data_2e0b007bb44a4318c8d1a7013c91800d
#
_entry.id   2e0b007bb44a4318c8d1a7013c91800d
#
_cell.length_a   1.000
_cell.length_b   1.000
_cell.length_c   1.000
_cell.angle_alpha   90.00
_cell.angle_beta   90.00
_cell.angle_gamma   90.00
#
_symmetry.space_group_name_H-M   'P 1'
#
loop_
_entity.id
_entity.type
_entity.pdbx_description
1 polymer ?
#
loop_
_entity_poly.entity_id
_entity_poly.type
_entity_poly.pdbx_seq_one_letter_code
_entity_poly.pdbx_strand_id
1 'polypeptide(L)'
;KSQGRDPDNLMADLKRTYKNLGVIHGPLTGFVTPQPVDVVWTSLNYHDIHNKSYNMDIHDVNKAIFKSLKPGGFYVILDHTAAESAGDDVTETLHRIKISTVKKEAEAAGFRLVAEGDALHYPGDDGTKRVFENDIRGKTNQFMLKFQKPRH
;
A
#
# COMPACT_ATOMS: atom_id res chain seq x y z
N LYS A 1 10.73 -17.24 -18.12
CA LYS A 1 11.72 -16.46 -17.35
C LYS A 1 11.51 -15.02 -17.76
N SER A 2 10.76 -14.24 -16.99
CA SER A 2 10.71 -12.78 -17.13
C SER A 2 12.10 -12.28 -16.71
N GLN A 3 12.85 -11.75 -17.65
CA GLN A 3 14.00 -10.92 -17.31
C GLN A 3 13.43 -9.63 -16.71
N GLY A 4 13.23 -9.63 -15.38
CA GLY A 4 12.93 -8.41 -14.65
C GLY A 4 14.09 -7.44 -14.90
N ARG A 5 13.79 -6.24 -15.40
CA ARG A 5 14.79 -5.18 -15.46
C ARG A 5 15.28 -4.96 -14.05
N ASP A 6 16.60 -4.91 -13.88
CA ASP A 6 17.21 -4.55 -12.60
C ASP A 6 16.57 -3.22 -12.11
N PRO A 7 16.01 -3.20 -10.90
CA PRO A 7 15.36 -2.00 -10.38
C PRO A 7 16.24 -0.75 -10.41
N ASP A 8 17.54 -0.89 -10.16
CA ASP A 8 18.49 0.23 -10.17
C ASP A 8 18.66 0.82 -11.57
N ASN A 9 18.70 -0.04 -12.61
CA ASN A 9 18.74 0.41 -14.00
C ASN A 9 17.44 1.10 -14.41
N LEU A 10 16.28 0.59 -13.97
CA LEU A 10 14.99 1.22 -14.23
C LEU A 10 14.93 2.62 -13.58
N MET A 11 15.37 2.75 -12.33
CA MET A 11 15.41 4.03 -11.62
C MET A 11 16.36 5.03 -12.28
N ALA A 12 17.52 4.57 -12.76
CA ALA A 12 18.46 5.42 -13.51
C ALA A 12 17.85 5.95 -14.81
N ASP A 13 17.13 5.11 -15.54
CA ASP A 13 16.43 5.50 -16.77
C ASP A 13 15.31 6.50 -16.51
N LEU A 14 14.51 6.27 -15.47
CA LEU A 14 13.45 7.17 -15.07
C LEU A 14 13.99 8.54 -14.65
N LYS A 15 15.09 8.62 -13.90
CA LYS A 15 15.74 9.88 -13.50
C LYS A 15 16.31 10.66 -14.70
N ARG A 16 16.75 9.98 -15.75
CA ARG A 16 17.17 10.67 -16.98
C ARG A 16 16.01 11.34 -17.69
N THR A 17 14.86 10.67 -17.71
CA THR A 17 13.64 11.15 -18.38
C THR A 17 12.90 12.20 -17.56
N TYR A 18 12.75 11.99 -16.27
CA TYR A 18 11.94 12.81 -15.36
C TYR A 18 12.82 13.58 -14.38
N LYS A 19 12.95 14.90 -14.57
CA LYS A 19 13.81 15.76 -13.73
C LYS A 19 13.24 16.02 -12.33
N ASN A 20 11.95 15.76 -12.13
CA ASN A 20 11.24 15.89 -10.87
C ASN A 20 11.17 14.57 -10.07
N LEU A 21 11.92 13.54 -10.47
CA LEU A 21 11.98 12.26 -9.80
C LEU A 21 13.17 12.20 -8.82
N GLY A 22 12.88 11.99 -7.53
CA GLY A 22 13.83 11.59 -6.50
C GLY A 22 13.66 10.11 -6.12
N VAL A 23 14.73 9.44 -5.73
CA VAL A 23 14.69 8.06 -5.23
C VAL A 23 15.33 8.02 -3.84
N ILE A 24 14.64 7.40 -2.90
CA ILE A 24 15.12 7.16 -1.53
C ILE A 24 15.26 5.65 -1.36
N HIS A 25 16.42 5.19 -0.95
CA HIS A 25 16.67 3.79 -0.60
C HIS A 25 16.73 3.66 0.92
N GLY A 26 16.08 2.63 1.45
CA GLY A 26 16.11 2.34 2.89
C GLY A 26 14.93 1.47 3.32
N PRO A 27 14.93 1.05 4.60
CA PRO A 27 13.83 0.27 5.15
C PRO A 27 12.56 1.13 5.22
N LEU A 28 11.38 0.51 5.02
CA LEU A 28 10.10 1.19 5.16
C LEU A 28 9.82 1.62 6.61
N THR A 29 10.36 0.89 7.58
CA THR A 29 10.29 1.26 8.98
C THR A 29 11.27 2.39 9.27
N GLY A 30 10.76 3.58 9.54
CA GLY A 30 11.61 4.73 9.91
C GLY A 30 12.26 5.47 8.74
N PHE A 31 11.78 5.29 7.50
CA PHE A 31 12.26 6.12 6.39
C PHE A 31 11.96 7.61 6.63
N VAL A 32 12.81 8.46 6.08
CA VAL A 32 12.67 9.91 6.19
C VAL A 32 12.72 10.52 4.79
N THR A 33 11.73 11.34 4.48
CA THR A 33 11.75 12.14 3.25
C THR A 33 12.59 13.42 3.47
N PRO A 34 13.32 13.92 2.45
CA PRO A 34 14.11 15.15 2.60
C PRO A 34 13.28 16.39 2.98
N GLN A 35 12.02 16.40 2.58
CA GLN A 35 11.02 17.41 2.92
C GLN A 35 9.67 16.70 3.16
N PRO A 36 8.80 17.27 4.01
CA PRO A 36 7.44 16.74 4.15
C PRO A 36 6.69 16.77 2.81
N VAL A 37 5.95 15.68 2.53
CA VAL A 37 5.24 15.49 1.28
C VAL A 37 3.73 15.75 1.42
N ASP A 38 3.07 16.05 0.32
CA ASP A 38 1.62 16.28 0.29
C ASP A 38 0.82 14.99 0.24
N VAL A 39 1.36 13.97 -0.44
CA VAL A 39 0.70 12.68 -0.64
C VAL A 39 1.72 11.55 -0.54
N VAL A 40 1.34 10.48 0.14
CA VAL A 40 1.97 9.15 0.05
C VAL A 40 0.97 8.20 -0.59
N TRP A 41 1.44 7.43 -1.55
CA TRP A 41 0.64 6.43 -2.27
C TRP A 41 1.28 5.06 -2.17
N THR A 42 0.50 4.05 -1.74
CA THR A 42 0.86 2.64 -1.86
C THR A 42 -0.12 1.93 -2.78
N SER A 43 0.37 1.00 -3.59
CA SER A 43 -0.47 0.28 -4.54
C SER A 43 -0.05 -1.18 -4.63
N LEU A 44 -0.97 -2.07 -4.27
CA LEU A 44 -0.85 -3.52 -4.35
C LEU A 44 0.37 -4.09 -3.60
N ASN A 45 0.74 -3.48 -2.49
CA ASN A 45 1.87 -3.89 -1.66
C ASN A 45 1.68 -3.64 -0.15
N TYR A 46 0.55 -3.07 0.28
CA TYR A 46 0.29 -2.88 1.71
C TYR A 46 0.12 -4.24 2.42
N HIS A 47 -0.54 -5.21 1.77
CA HIS A 47 -0.66 -6.57 2.28
C HIS A 47 0.70 -7.26 2.45
N ASP A 48 1.70 -6.95 1.61
CA ASP A 48 3.03 -7.54 1.69
C ASP A 48 3.79 -7.14 2.96
N ILE A 49 3.50 -5.96 3.53
CA ILE A 49 4.11 -5.51 4.79
C ILE A 49 3.80 -6.46 5.94
N HIS A 50 2.66 -7.17 5.88
CA HIS A 50 2.24 -8.18 6.86
C HIS A 50 2.92 -9.54 6.67
N ASN A 51 3.66 -9.71 5.57
CA ASN A 51 4.35 -10.97 5.32
C ASN A 51 5.50 -11.14 6.32
N LYS A 52 5.47 -12.22 7.10
CA LYS A 52 6.46 -12.51 8.14
C LYS A 52 7.90 -12.56 7.63
N SER A 53 8.08 -12.92 6.35
CA SER A 53 9.42 -12.98 5.75
C SER A 53 10.11 -11.62 5.66
N TYR A 54 9.37 -10.52 5.63
CA TYR A 54 9.92 -9.16 5.61
C TYR A 54 10.27 -8.62 7.00
N ASN A 55 9.78 -9.26 8.06
CA ASN A 55 10.03 -8.86 9.45
C ASN A 55 9.81 -7.35 9.70
N MET A 56 8.72 -6.81 9.15
CA MET A 56 8.33 -5.40 9.28
C MET A 56 7.15 -5.27 10.25
N ASP A 57 7.18 -4.21 11.06
CA ASP A 57 6.02 -3.82 11.86
C ASP A 57 5.21 -2.75 11.11
N ILE A 58 3.95 -3.06 10.80
CA ILE A 58 3.04 -2.14 10.10
C ILE A 58 2.83 -0.84 10.88
N HIS A 59 2.86 -0.88 12.21
CA HIS A 59 2.76 0.33 13.02
C HIS A 59 3.93 1.27 12.79
N ASP A 60 5.14 0.75 12.69
CA ASP A 60 6.34 1.55 12.44
C ASP A 60 6.34 2.12 11.02
N VAL A 61 5.90 1.33 10.03
CA VAL A 61 5.72 1.81 8.65
C VAL A 61 4.70 2.95 8.60
N ASN A 62 3.51 2.75 9.17
CA ASN A 62 2.45 3.76 9.17
C ASN A 62 2.86 5.03 9.94
N LYS A 63 3.61 4.90 11.05
CA LYS A 63 4.19 6.04 11.77
C LYS A 63 5.24 6.81 10.94
N ALA A 64 6.07 6.09 10.19
CA ALA A 64 7.05 6.73 9.29
C ALA A 64 6.35 7.52 8.18
N ILE A 65 5.30 6.94 7.57
CA ILE A 65 4.45 7.61 6.60
C ILE A 65 3.78 8.84 7.22
N PHE A 66 3.21 8.70 8.40
CA PHE A 66 2.57 9.82 9.11
C PHE A 66 3.55 10.97 9.35
N LYS A 67 4.77 10.68 9.79
CA LYS A 67 5.82 11.68 10.01
C LYS A 67 6.23 12.38 8.70
N SER A 68 6.31 11.64 7.59
CA SER A 68 6.72 12.18 6.29
C SER A 68 5.71 13.12 5.66
N LEU A 69 4.44 13.03 6.05
CA LEU A 69 3.37 13.87 5.49
C LEU A 69 3.30 15.23 6.16
N LYS A 70 3.00 16.26 5.36
CA LYS A 70 2.58 17.59 5.87
C LYS A 70 1.30 17.46 6.69
N PRO A 71 1.05 18.34 7.68
CA PRO A 71 -0.27 18.49 8.27
C PRO A 71 -1.33 18.74 7.18
N GLY A 72 -2.41 17.96 7.16
CA GLY A 72 -3.42 17.97 6.11
C GLY A 72 -3.09 17.15 4.86
N GLY A 73 -1.90 16.57 4.78
CA GLY A 73 -1.48 15.68 3.68
C GLY A 73 -2.25 14.35 3.67
N PHE A 74 -2.15 13.62 2.57
CA PHE A 74 -2.96 12.42 2.33
C PHE A 74 -2.10 11.16 2.22
N TYR A 75 -2.60 10.08 2.79
CA TYR A 75 -2.14 8.72 2.57
C TYR A 75 -3.19 7.96 1.78
N VAL A 76 -2.84 7.50 0.59
CA VAL A 76 -3.73 6.71 -0.27
C VAL A 76 -3.24 5.28 -0.32
N ILE A 77 -4.12 4.34 0.00
CA ILE A 77 -3.84 2.91 0.03
C ILE A 77 -4.78 2.24 -0.97
N LEU A 78 -4.20 1.60 -1.98
CA LEU A 78 -4.88 0.74 -2.93
C LEU A 78 -4.37 -0.68 -2.75
N ASP A 79 -5.26 -1.65 -2.54
CA ASP A 79 -4.84 -3.05 -2.43
C ASP A 79 -5.97 -4.03 -2.79
N HIS A 80 -5.62 -5.32 -2.88
CA HIS A 80 -6.55 -6.41 -3.12
C HIS A 80 -7.44 -6.68 -1.91
N THR A 81 -8.75 -6.66 -2.13
CA THR A 81 -9.75 -6.89 -1.09
C THR A 81 -9.78 -8.37 -0.70
N ALA A 82 -9.65 -8.67 0.59
CA ALA A 82 -10.01 -9.95 1.17
C ALA A 82 -11.46 -9.95 1.66
N ALA A 83 -12.08 -11.12 1.71
CA ALA A 83 -13.33 -11.27 2.44
C ALA A 83 -13.14 -10.91 3.93
N GLU A 84 -14.06 -10.19 4.54
CA GLU A 84 -13.96 -9.81 5.96
C GLU A 84 -13.96 -11.03 6.91
N SER A 85 -14.52 -12.15 6.47
CA SER A 85 -14.50 -13.44 7.18
C SER A 85 -13.18 -14.21 7.04
N ALA A 86 -12.22 -13.74 6.24
CA ALA A 86 -10.95 -14.43 6.02
C ALA A 86 -10.11 -14.49 7.31
N GLY A 87 -9.24 -15.48 7.41
CA GLY A 87 -8.27 -15.63 8.51
C GLY A 87 -7.21 -14.52 8.51
N ASP A 88 -6.39 -14.49 9.57
CA ASP A 88 -5.33 -13.47 9.70
C ASP A 88 -4.13 -13.74 8.78
N ASP A 89 -4.02 -14.97 8.24
CA ASP A 89 -2.99 -15.37 7.29
C ASP A 89 -3.30 -15.01 5.83
N VAL A 90 -4.41 -14.34 5.58
CA VAL A 90 -4.91 -14.02 4.24
C VAL A 90 -3.90 -13.23 3.40
N THR A 91 -3.07 -12.42 4.04
CA THR A 91 -2.03 -11.64 3.35
C THR A 91 -0.94 -12.55 2.76
N GLU A 92 -0.54 -13.60 3.47
CA GLU A 92 0.46 -14.56 3.02
C GLU A 92 -0.11 -15.58 2.03
N THR A 93 -1.35 -16.05 2.27
CA THR A 93 -1.95 -17.14 1.50
C THR A 93 -2.61 -16.67 0.20
N LEU A 94 -3.34 -15.56 0.24
CA LEU A 94 -4.13 -15.05 -0.88
C LEU A 94 -3.55 -13.77 -1.53
N HIS A 95 -2.56 -13.11 -0.92
CA HIS A 95 -2.06 -11.78 -1.29
C HIS A 95 -3.20 -10.75 -1.32
N ARG A 96 -3.98 -10.74 -0.24
CA ARG A 96 -5.12 -9.84 -0.03
C ARG A 96 -5.11 -9.32 1.38
N ILE A 97 -5.84 -8.23 1.62
CA ILE A 97 -6.01 -7.69 2.97
C ILE A 97 -7.45 -7.25 3.21
N LYS A 98 -7.94 -7.41 4.44
CA LYS A 98 -9.26 -6.92 4.85
C LYS A 98 -9.27 -5.40 4.93
N ILE A 99 -10.29 -4.78 4.39
CA ILE A 99 -10.47 -3.31 4.45
C ILE A 99 -10.51 -2.84 5.92
N SER A 100 -11.19 -3.59 6.79
CA SER A 100 -11.26 -3.30 8.22
C SER A 100 -9.88 -3.28 8.90
N THR A 101 -8.98 -4.19 8.53
CA THR A 101 -7.60 -4.22 9.04
C THR A 101 -6.84 -2.95 8.65
N VAL A 102 -6.87 -2.58 7.37
CA VAL A 102 -6.18 -1.37 6.88
C VAL A 102 -6.70 -0.11 7.57
N LYS A 103 -8.02 0.02 7.73
CA LYS A 103 -8.63 1.15 8.44
C LYS A 103 -8.11 1.24 9.87
N LYS A 104 -8.19 0.15 10.62
CA LYS A 104 -7.73 0.08 12.01
C LYS A 104 -6.26 0.46 12.16
N GLU A 105 -5.40 -0.04 11.30
CA GLU A 105 -3.95 0.19 11.37
C GLU A 105 -3.56 1.64 11.00
N ALA A 106 -4.17 2.20 9.97
CA ALA A 106 -3.95 3.59 9.60
C ALA A 106 -4.47 4.55 10.68
N GLU A 107 -5.65 4.29 11.22
CA GLU A 107 -6.23 5.10 12.30
C GLU A 107 -5.40 5.02 13.58
N ALA A 108 -4.86 3.85 13.91
CA ALA A 108 -3.94 3.68 15.05
C ALA A 108 -2.64 4.50 14.91
N ALA A 109 -2.21 4.80 13.69
CA ALA A 109 -1.08 5.71 13.43
C ALA A 109 -1.45 7.21 13.49
N GLY A 110 -2.74 7.53 13.68
CA GLY A 110 -3.24 8.91 13.82
C GLY A 110 -3.92 9.48 12.57
N PHE A 111 -4.05 8.71 11.50
CA PHE A 111 -4.77 9.11 10.31
C PHE A 111 -6.29 9.14 10.52
N ARG A 112 -6.99 9.91 9.68
CA ARG A 112 -8.45 9.91 9.59
C ARG A 112 -8.86 9.46 8.19
N LEU A 113 -9.74 8.48 8.09
CA LEU A 113 -10.35 8.09 6.82
C LEU A 113 -11.23 9.24 6.32
N VAL A 114 -11.00 9.68 5.06
CA VAL A 114 -11.74 10.81 4.46
C VAL A 114 -12.46 10.45 3.17
N ALA A 115 -12.07 9.35 2.50
CA ALA A 115 -12.79 8.83 1.35
C ALA A 115 -12.49 7.35 1.12
N GLU A 116 -13.45 6.67 0.52
CA GLU A 116 -13.34 5.31 -0.02
C GLU A 116 -13.73 5.35 -1.49
N GLY A 117 -12.96 4.67 -2.34
CA GLY A 117 -13.22 4.59 -3.77
C GLY A 117 -13.60 3.16 -4.18
N ASP A 118 -14.56 3.05 -5.06
CA ASP A 118 -15.10 1.81 -5.62
C ASP A 118 -14.76 1.60 -7.11
N ALA A 119 -14.01 2.52 -7.70
CA ALA A 119 -13.66 2.49 -9.13
C ALA A 119 -12.96 1.19 -9.59
N LEU A 120 -12.38 0.44 -8.65
CA LEU A 120 -11.70 -0.83 -8.88
C LEU A 120 -12.47 -2.02 -8.29
N HIS A 121 -13.74 -1.81 -7.95
CA HIS A 121 -14.62 -2.89 -7.52
C HIS A 121 -14.89 -3.84 -8.69
N TYR A 122 -14.63 -5.13 -8.47
CA TYR A 122 -14.88 -6.19 -9.44
C TYR A 122 -15.86 -7.21 -8.86
N PRO A 123 -17.15 -7.16 -9.22
CA PRO A 123 -18.20 -8.00 -8.62
C PRO A 123 -17.99 -9.51 -8.82
N GLY A 124 -17.20 -9.90 -9.82
CA GLY A 124 -16.89 -11.30 -10.10
C GLY A 124 -15.84 -11.94 -9.19
N ASP A 125 -15.26 -11.18 -8.28
CA ASP A 125 -14.26 -11.66 -7.31
C ASP A 125 -14.75 -11.43 -5.88
N ASP A 126 -15.01 -12.51 -5.17
CA ASP A 126 -15.49 -12.51 -3.79
C ASP A 126 -14.38 -12.37 -2.73
N GLY A 127 -13.13 -12.25 -3.17
CA GLY A 127 -11.99 -12.09 -2.27
C GLY A 127 -11.50 -13.37 -1.60
N THR A 128 -11.95 -14.54 -2.04
CA THR A 128 -11.59 -15.84 -1.44
C THR A 128 -10.49 -16.58 -2.18
N LYS A 129 -10.16 -16.18 -3.40
CA LYS A 129 -9.11 -16.78 -4.23
C LYS A 129 -7.80 -16.00 -4.16
N ARG A 130 -6.70 -16.71 -4.34
CA ARG A 130 -5.39 -16.10 -4.48
C ARG A 130 -5.35 -15.21 -5.74
N VAL A 131 -4.81 -13.98 -5.63
CA VAL A 131 -4.81 -12.98 -6.72
C VAL A 131 -4.12 -13.42 -8.01
N PHE A 132 -3.29 -14.46 -7.95
CA PHE A 132 -2.53 -14.99 -9.09
C PHE A 132 -3.24 -16.14 -9.82
N GLU A 133 -4.41 -16.58 -9.38
CA GLU A 133 -5.17 -17.62 -10.05
C GLU A 133 -5.62 -17.14 -11.43
N ASN A 134 -5.51 -18.04 -12.45
CA ASN A 134 -5.66 -17.66 -13.86
C ASN A 134 -7.02 -17.07 -14.21
N ASP A 135 -8.08 -17.48 -13.51
CA ASP A 135 -9.46 -17.04 -13.76
C ASP A 135 -9.76 -15.62 -13.24
N ILE A 136 -8.99 -15.15 -12.25
CA ILE A 136 -9.18 -13.82 -11.64
C ILE A 136 -7.98 -12.88 -11.79
N ARG A 137 -6.84 -13.35 -12.27
CA ARG A 137 -5.64 -12.52 -12.41
C ARG A 137 -5.90 -11.29 -13.27
N GLY A 138 -5.61 -10.12 -12.72
CA GLY A 138 -5.90 -8.83 -13.35
C GLY A 138 -7.38 -8.39 -13.27
N LYS A 139 -8.24 -9.17 -12.59
CA LYS A 139 -9.67 -8.90 -12.39
C LYS A 139 -10.05 -9.06 -10.91
N THR A 140 -9.11 -8.85 -10.02
CA THR A 140 -9.34 -8.93 -8.59
C THR A 140 -10.08 -7.70 -8.09
N ASN A 141 -10.98 -7.91 -7.14
CA ASN A 141 -11.61 -6.82 -6.41
C ASN A 141 -10.56 -6.06 -5.59
N GLN A 142 -10.52 -4.75 -5.74
CA GLN A 142 -9.57 -3.87 -5.09
C GLN A 142 -10.32 -2.72 -4.42
N PHE A 143 -9.78 -2.27 -3.30
CA PHE A 143 -10.24 -1.08 -2.62
C PHE A 143 -9.26 0.07 -2.79
N MET A 144 -9.74 1.28 -2.64
CA MET A 144 -8.93 2.49 -2.53
C MET A 144 -9.39 3.28 -1.31
N LEU A 145 -8.51 3.46 -0.33
CA LEU A 145 -8.77 4.23 0.87
C LEU A 145 -7.91 5.49 0.87
N LYS A 146 -8.53 6.62 1.14
CA LYS A 146 -7.85 7.90 1.31
C LYS A 146 -7.93 8.34 2.75
N PHE A 147 -6.78 8.41 3.38
CA PHE A 147 -6.63 8.92 4.73
C PHE A 147 -6.01 10.33 4.73
N GLN A 148 -6.29 11.10 5.76
CA GLN A 148 -5.69 12.40 5.96
C GLN A 148 -4.95 12.47 7.29
N LYS A 149 -3.75 13.04 7.27
CA LYS A 149 -3.07 13.49 8.48
C LYS A 149 -3.79 14.73 9.01
N PRO A 150 -4.26 14.75 10.26
CA PRO A 150 -4.87 15.95 10.84
C PRO A 150 -3.98 17.18 10.70
N ARG A 151 -4.59 18.36 10.67
CA ARG A 151 -3.87 19.64 10.57
C ARG A 151 -3.31 20.12 11.92
N HIS A 152 -3.79 19.49 13.01
CA HIS A 152 -3.42 19.83 14.39
C HIS A 152 -3.07 18.57 15.17
#